data_67d4e54d3cbc9671cbbe942a1ece1257
#
_entry.id   67d4e54d3cbc9671cbbe942a1ece1257
#
_cell.length_a   1.000
_cell.length_b   1.000
_cell.length_c   1.000
_cell.angle_alpha   90.00
_cell.angle_beta   90.00
_cell.angle_gamma   90.00
#
_symmetry.space_group_name_H-M   'P 1'
#
loop_
_entity.id
_entity.type
_entity.pdbx_description
1 polymer ?
#
loop_
_entity_poly.entity_id
_entity_poly.type
_entity_poly.pdbx_seq_one_letter_code
_entity_poly.pdbx_strand_id
1 'polypeptide(L)'
;MNFERIYPQKSKIFKIFAIYSIVLLLLIYGIFSSRFGWAYQAPEMITSCIVQDVACIVVWLVISIISFLILTRQNYYVILKDGIIHHKWTKEVKYNFQDILYIDKDYTEKHSTILFYTSKGHPIYLVLDKENKILNAINNKAKNLISKAEYHSKFPNVSL
;
A
#
# COMPACT_ATOMS: atom_id res chain seq x y z
N MET A 1 -19.18 2.85 20.05
CA MET A 1 -18.46 4.06 19.57
C MET A 1 -18.23 3.91 18.09
N ASN A 2 -18.85 4.75 17.26
CA ASN A 2 -18.56 4.76 15.82
C ASN A 2 -17.25 5.55 15.61
N PHE A 3 -16.18 4.84 15.34
CA PHE A 3 -14.91 5.46 14.97
C PHE A 3 -14.94 5.84 13.49
N GLU A 4 -14.50 7.06 13.15
CA GLU A 4 -14.37 7.51 11.78
C GLU A 4 -13.28 6.69 11.05
N ARG A 5 -13.63 6.09 9.92
CA ARG A 5 -12.70 5.40 9.04
C ARG A 5 -12.04 6.40 8.11
N ILE A 6 -10.72 6.49 8.17
CA ILE A 6 -9.92 7.39 7.34
C ILE A 6 -9.23 6.54 6.28
N TYR A 7 -9.49 6.87 5.01
CA TYR A 7 -8.94 6.10 3.89
C TYR A 7 -7.70 6.77 3.32
N PRO A 8 -6.66 5.99 3.02
CA PRO A 8 -5.47 6.51 2.33
C PRO A 8 -5.81 7.03 0.95
N GLN A 9 -4.95 7.87 0.39
CA GLN A 9 -5.13 8.42 -0.96
C GLN A 9 -5.19 7.32 -2.00
N LYS A 10 -6.32 7.19 -2.69
CA LYS A 10 -6.56 6.16 -3.70
C LYS A 10 -5.55 6.19 -4.84
N SER A 11 -5.06 7.37 -5.22
CA SER A 11 -4.05 7.54 -6.28
C SER A 11 -2.73 6.83 -5.96
N LYS A 12 -2.32 6.80 -4.69
CA LYS A 12 -1.11 6.08 -4.26
C LYS A 12 -1.33 4.57 -4.29
N ILE A 13 -2.47 4.12 -3.77
CA ILE A 13 -2.84 2.71 -3.82
C ILE A 13 -2.92 2.24 -5.28
N PHE A 14 -3.52 3.05 -6.16
CA PHE A 14 -3.65 2.73 -7.58
C PHE A 14 -2.27 2.57 -8.26
N LYS A 15 -1.31 3.46 -8.00
CA LYS A 15 0.04 3.35 -8.59
C LYS A 15 0.72 2.04 -8.22
N ILE A 16 0.67 1.66 -6.93
CA ILE A 16 1.26 0.41 -6.47
C ILE A 16 0.51 -0.77 -7.08
N PHE A 17 -0.82 -0.71 -7.07
CA PHE A 17 -1.67 -1.76 -7.60
C PHE A 17 -1.47 -1.96 -9.11
N ALA A 18 -1.28 -0.89 -9.88
CA ALA A 18 -1.03 -0.98 -11.33
C ALA A 18 0.21 -1.82 -11.65
N ILE A 19 1.29 -1.66 -10.87
CA ILE A 19 2.50 -2.47 -11.03
C ILE A 19 2.20 -3.95 -10.78
N TYR A 20 1.51 -4.28 -9.68
CA TYR A 20 1.12 -5.65 -9.38
C TYR A 20 0.19 -6.24 -10.44
N SER A 21 -0.74 -5.43 -10.96
CA SER A 21 -1.67 -5.85 -12.00
C SER A 21 -0.95 -6.20 -13.32
N ILE A 22 0.07 -5.42 -13.69
CA ILE A 22 0.92 -5.72 -14.86
C ILE A 22 1.70 -7.03 -14.65
N VAL A 23 2.31 -7.21 -13.47
CA VAL A 23 3.03 -8.45 -13.16
C VAL A 23 2.08 -9.66 -13.20
N LEU A 24 0.87 -9.51 -12.67
CA LEU A 24 -0.15 -10.56 -12.71
C LEU A 24 -0.55 -10.90 -14.15
N LEU A 25 -0.72 -9.89 -15.02
CA LEU A 25 -1.01 -10.10 -16.43
C LEU A 25 0.10 -10.90 -17.11
N LEU A 26 1.36 -10.52 -16.88
CA LEU A 26 2.52 -11.23 -17.47
C LEU A 26 2.60 -12.68 -16.98
N LEU A 27 2.29 -12.94 -15.71
CA LEU A 27 2.25 -14.30 -15.17
C LEU A 27 1.14 -15.13 -15.80
N ILE A 28 -0.08 -14.59 -15.87
CA ILE A 28 -1.23 -15.25 -16.50
C ILE A 28 -0.90 -15.56 -17.96
N TYR A 29 -0.43 -14.55 -18.70
CA TYR A 29 -0.07 -14.72 -20.11
C TYR A 29 1.06 -15.74 -20.29
N GLY A 30 2.10 -15.71 -19.46
CA GLY A 30 3.20 -16.66 -19.50
C GLY A 30 2.76 -18.12 -19.30
N ILE A 31 1.83 -18.36 -18.35
CA ILE A 31 1.27 -19.70 -18.11
C ILE A 31 0.47 -20.17 -19.32
N PHE A 32 -0.37 -19.31 -19.89
CA PHE A 32 -1.18 -19.68 -21.04
C PHE A 32 -0.34 -19.84 -22.33
N SER A 33 0.57 -18.92 -22.61
CA SER A 33 1.42 -19.00 -23.79
C SER A 33 2.35 -20.23 -23.79
N SER A 34 2.84 -20.64 -22.61
CA SER A 34 3.66 -21.85 -22.49
C SER A 34 2.89 -23.13 -22.82
N ARG A 35 1.58 -23.14 -22.57
CA ARG A 35 0.74 -24.30 -22.88
C ARG A 35 0.22 -24.33 -24.33
N PHE A 36 0.03 -23.16 -24.95
CA PHE A 36 -0.66 -23.03 -26.22
C PHE A 36 0.17 -22.33 -27.31
N GLY A 37 1.40 -21.94 -27.02
CA GLY A 37 2.29 -21.26 -27.98
C GLY A 37 2.51 -22.02 -29.29
N TRP A 38 2.46 -23.35 -29.24
CA TRP A 38 2.52 -24.21 -30.43
C TRP A 38 1.29 -24.12 -31.33
N ALA A 39 0.12 -23.78 -30.76
CA ALA A 39 -1.15 -23.68 -31.49
C ALA A 39 -1.16 -22.51 -32.48
N TYR A 40 -0.39 -21.45 -32.25
CA TYR A 40 -0.26 -20.34 -33.19
C TYR A 40 0.48 -20.73 -34.48
N GLN A 41 1.15 -21.86 -34.50
CA GLN A 41 1.84 -22.37 -35.71
C GLN A 41 0.88 -23.09 -36.65
N ALA A 42 -0.33 -23.44 -36.23
CA ALA A 42 -1.34 -24.10 -36.99
C ALA A 42 -2.43 -23.11 -37.43
N PRO A 43 -2.58 -22.76 -38.72
CA PRO A 43 -3.57 -21.79 -39.19
C PRO A 43 -4.99 -22.10 -38.79
N GLU A 44 -5.34 -23.37 -38.69
CA GLU A 44 -6.66 -23.86 -38.30
C GLU A 44 -7.02 -23.52 -36.83
N MET A 45 -6.02 -23.26 -35.99
CA MET A 45 -6.20 -22.99 -34.56
C MET A 45 -6.11 -21.50 -34.18
N ILE A 46 -5.82 -20.61 -35.12
CA ILE A 46 -5.62 -19.16 -34.86
C ILE A 46 -6.86 -18.56 -34.18
N THR A 47 -8.05 -18.88 -34.64
CA THR A 47 -9.30 -18.35 -34.04
C THR A 47 -9.46 -18.78 -32.59
N SER A 48 -9.15 -20.04 -32.25
CA SER A 48 -9.17 -20.54 -30.88
C SER A 48 -8.17 -19.82 -29.98
N CYS A 49 -6.98 -19.53 -30.51
CA CYS A 49 -5.93 -18.79 -29.79
C CYS A 49 -6.38 -17.35 -29.48
N ILE A 50 -6.98 -16.65 -30.44
CA ILE A 50 -7.51 -15.28 -30.25
C ILE A 50 -8.61 -15.27 -29.19
N VAL A 51 -9.57 -16.20 -29.25
CA VAL A 51 -10.64 -16.30 -28.25
C VAL A 51 -10.04 -16.53 -26.85
N GLN A 52 -9.02 -17.33 -26.75
CA GLN A 52 -8.37 -17.65 -25.49
C GLN A 52 -7.59 -16.46 -24.93
N ASP A 53 -6.87 -15.70 -25.75
CA ASP A 53 -6.18 -14.47 -25.36
C ASP A 53 -7.19 -13.43 -24.87
N VAL A 54 -8.29 -13.23 -25.55
CA VAL A 54 -9.37 -12.35 -25.12
C VAL A 54 -9.95 -12.80 -23.78
N ALA A 55 -10.19 -14.10 -23.60
CA ALA A 55 -10.67 -14.64 -22.33
C ALA A 55 -9.68 -14.38 -21.17
N CYS A 56 -8.38 -14.56 -21.39
CA CYS A 56 -7.34 -14.24 -20.42
C CYS A 56 -7.34 -12.78 -20.00
N ILE A 57 -7.47 -11.86 -20.96
CA ILE A 57 -7.52 -10.42 -20.70
C ILE A 57 -8.78 -10.08 -19.88
N VAL A 58 -9.94 -10.64 -20.23
CA VAL A 58 -11.19 -10.41 -19.48
C VAL A 58 -11.08 -10.93 -18.05
N VAL A 59 -10.57 -12.13 -17.85
CA VAL A 59 -10.36 -12.71 -16.50
C VAL A 59 -9.40 -11.85 -15.68
N TRP A 60 -8.27 -11.43 -16.27
CA TRP A 60 -7.32 -10.54 -15.62
C TRP A 60 -7.95 -9.20 -15.22
N LEU A 61 -8.75 -8.57 -16.08
CA LEU A 61 -9.45 -7.33 -15.80
C LEU A 61 -10.42 -7.49 -14.63
N VAL A 62 -11.24 -8.55 -14.63
CA VAL A 62 -12.20 -8.83 -13.56
C VAL A 62 -11.48 -9.04 -12.23
N ILE A 63 -10.44 -9.87 -12.18
CA ILE A 63 -9.65 -10.11 -10.97
C ILE A 63 -9.00 -8.81 -10.49
N SER A 64 -8.43 -8.02 -11.39
CA SER A 64 -7.80 -6.74 -11.07
C SER A 64 -8.79 -5.75 -10.46
N ILE A 65 -9.97 -5.58 -11.05
CA ILE A 65 -11.00 -4.68 -10.54
C ILE A 65 -11.46 -5.12 -9.14
N ILE A 66 -11.78 -6.41 -8.97
CA ILE A 66 -12.23 -6.94 -7.67
C ILE A 66 -11.15 -6.75 -6.62
N SER A 67 -9.90 -7.10 -6.93
CA SER A 67 -8.76 -6.95 -6.01
C SER A 67 -8.55 -5.49 -5.61
N PHE A 68 -8.65 -4.54 -6.56
CA PHE A 68 -8.54 -3.12 -6.28
C PHE A 68 -9.66 -2.61 -5.36
N LEU A 69 -10.90 -3.03 -5.59
CA LEU A 69 -12.04 -2.68 -4.75
C LEU A 69 -11.87 -3.20 -3.32
N ILE A 70 -11.40 -4.44 -3.17
CA ILE A 70 -11.13 -5.04 -1.86
C ILE A 70 -10.02 -4.24 -1.15
N LEU A 71 -8.88 -4.01 -1.81
CA LEU A 71 -7.75 -3.29 -1.23
C LEU A 71 -8.13 -1.87 -0.77
N THR A 72 -8.91 -1.14 -1.58
CA THR A 72 -9.30 0.23 -1.24
C THR A 72 -10.33 0.30 -0.13
N ARG A 73 -11.19 -0.72 0.04
CA ARG A 73 -12.22 -0.74 1.08
C ARG A 73 -11.70 -1.29 2.41
N GLN A 74 -10.76 -2.22 2.38
CA GLN A 74 -10.26 -2.89 3.59
C GLN A 74 -8.97 -2.28 4.15
N ASN A 75 -8.40 -1.29 3.46
CA ASN A 75 -7.24 -0.56 3.93
C ASN A 75 -7.68 0.82 4.43
N TYR A 76 -7.77 0.99 5.74
CA TYR A 76 -8.19 2.23 6.38
C TYR A 76 -7.51 2.41 7.74
N TYR A 77 -7.55 3.62 8.24
CA TYR A 77 -7.03 4.00 9.54
C TYR A 77 -8.15 4.41 10.48
N VAL A 78 -7.94 4.22 11.76
CA VAL A 78 -8.80 4.70 12.84
C VAL A 78 -7.93 5.42 13.85
N ILE A 79 -8.26 6.69 14.15
CA ILE A 79 -7.56 7.47 15.15
C ILE A 79 -8.22 7.24 16.51
N LEU A 80 -7.43 6.75 17.46
CA LEU A 80 -7.82 6.59 18.86
C LEU A 80 -7.29 7.74 19.72
N LYS A 81 -7.61 7.72 21.01
CA LYS A 81 -7.04 8.68 21.97
C LYS A 81 -5.53 8.50 22.15
N ASP A 82 -5.06 7.26 22.14
CA ASP A 82 -3.70 6.83 22.46
C ASP A 82 -2.86 6.40 21.24
N GLY A 83 -3.46 6.30 20.05
CA GLY A 83 -2.74 5.83 18.87
C GLY A 83 -3.57 5.80 17.61
N ILE A 84 -3.01 5.17 16.59
CA ILE A 84 -3.65 4.93 15.30
C ILE A 84 -3.71 3.42 15.06
N ILE A 85 -4.87 2.91 14.69
CA ILE A 85 -5.03 1.56 14.18
C ILE A 85 -5.01 1.62 12.66
N HIS A 86 -4.13 0.84 12.05
CA HIS A 86 -4.11 0.60 10.62
C HIS A 86 -4.71 -0.77 10.34
N HIS A 87 -5.90 -0.77 9.75
CA HIS A 87 -6.53 -1.98 9.23
C HIS A 87 -5.94 -2.28 7.85
N LYS A 88 -5.23 -3.40 7.76
CA LYS A 88 -4.72 -3.95 6.50
C LYS A 88 -5.49 -5.25 6.26
N TRP A 89 -6.09 -5.41 5.13
CA TRP A 89 -6.86 -6.59 4.71
C TRP A 89 -7.11 -7.68 5.80
N THR A 90 -6.06 -8.33 6.29
CA THR A 90 -6.16 -9.44 7.26
C THR A 90 -5.55 -9.13 8.63
N LYS A 91 -4.97 -7.95 8.80
CA LYS A 91 -4.22 -7.60 10.01
C LYS A 91 -4.56 -6.19 10.47
N GLU A 92 -4.62 -6.04 11.78
CA GLU A 92 -4.68 -4.74 12.44
C GLU A 92 -3.35 -4.47 13.11
N VAL A 93 -2.81 -3.27 12.88
CA VAL A 93 -1.56 -2.84 13.51
C VAL A 93 -1.85 -1.54 14.25
N LYS A 94 -1.61 -1.54 15.56
CA LYS A 94 -1.74 -0.35 16.41
C LYS A 94 -0.38 0.34 16.56
N TYR A 95 -0.36 1.64 16.33
CA TYR A 95 0.77 2.53 16.58
C TYR A 95 0.39 3.50 17.68
N ASN A 96 1.04 3.38 18.86
CA ASN A 96 0.76 4.30 19.97
C ASN A 96 1.49 5.62 19.74
N PHE A 97 0.85 6.74 20.04
CA PHE A 97 1.47 8.07 19.91
C PHE A 97 2.68 8.25 20.81
N GLN A 98 2.72 7.57 21.96
CA GLN A 98 3.86 7.63 22.88
C GLN A 98 5.12 6.97 22.34
N ASP A 99 4.96 5.99 21.44
CA ASP A 99 6.07 5.25 20.83
C ASP A 99 6.68 5.99 19.64
N ILE A 100 6.03 7.04 19.12
CA ILE A 100 6.51 7.82 17.98
C ILE A 100 7.51 8.85 18.49
N LEU A 101 8.77 8.73 18.04
CA LEU A 101 9.86 9.60 18.46
C LEU A 101 10.29 10.61 17.39
N TYR A 102 10.22 10.26 16.12
CA TYR A 102 10.65 11.16 15.05
C TYR A 102 9.76 11.02 13.81
N ILE A 103 9.45 12.14 13.15
CA ILE A 103 8.70 12.19 11.89
C ILE A 103 9.59 12.85 10.85
N ASP A 104 9.82 12.17 9.74
CA ASP A 104 10.51 12.73 8.58
C ASP A 104 9.53 13.54 7.74
N LYS A 105 9.56 14.87 7.93
CA LYS A 105 8.68 15.81 7.23
C LYS A 105 9.04 15.92 5.76
N ASP A 106 10.34 15.98 5.44
CA ASP A 106 10.83 16.12 4.06
C ASP A 106 10.41 14.92 3.22
N TYR A 107 10.58 13.73 3.77
CA TYR A 107 10.09 12.51 3.14
C TYR A 107 8.58 12.52 2.95
N THR A 108 7.85 12.94 3.98
CA THR A 108 6.38 12.97 3.97
C THR A 108 5.84 13.89 2.89
N GLU A 109 6.41 15.08 2.74
CA GLU A 109 6.03 16.06 1.72
C GLU A 109 6.35 15.55 0.30
N LYS A 110 7.56 15.04 0.11
CA LYS A 110 8.02 14.54 -1.19
C LYS A 110 7.24 13.32 -1.69
N HIS A 111 6.87 12.41 -0.77
CA HIS A 111 6.31 11.10 -1.14
C HIS A 111 4.82 10.94 -0.83
N SER A 112 4.16 11.93 -0.22
CA SER A 112 2.77 11.82 0.28
C SER A 112 2.56 10.55 1.13
N THR A 113 3.57 10.22 1.92
CA THR A 113 3.62 9.05 2.79
C THR A 113 4.27 9.46 4.09
N ILE A 114 3.56 9.32 5.20
CA ILE A 114 4.10 9.65 6.52
C ILE A 114 5.18 8.64 6.84
N LEU A 115 6.39 9.12 7.02
CA LEU A 115 7.49 8.33 7.56
C LEU A 115 7.74 8.77 9.00
N PHE A 116 7.55 7.85 9.92
CA PHE A 116 7.90 8.08 11.31
C PHE A 116 8.68 6.91 11.90
N TYR A 117 9.42 7.20 12.92
CA TYR A 117 10.27 6.25 13.61
C TYR A 117 9.82 6.09 15.05
N THR A 118 9.83 4.84 15.51
CA THR A 118 9.37 4.48 16.84
C THR A 118 10.52 4.31 17.82
N SER A 119 10.17 4.19 19.10
CA SER A 119 11.12 3.84 20.20
C SER A 119 11.84 2.50 19.98
N LYS A 120 11.38 1.68 19.03
CA LYS A 120 12.04 0.40 18.67
C LYS A 120 13.06 0.54 17.54
N GLY A 121 13.30 1.74 17.02
CA GLY A 121 14.24 1.97 15.92
C GLY A 121 13.72 1.55 14.54
N HIS A 122 12.42 1.27 14.39
CA HIS A 122 11.85 0.82 13.12
C HIS A 122 11.14 1.96 12.39
N PRO A 123 11.42 2.15 11.07
CA PRO A 123 10.67 3.06 10.23
C PRO A 123 9.26 2.50 9.94
N ILE A 124 8.27 3.36 10.02
CA ILE A 124 6.88 3.05 9.71
C ILE A 124 6.40 3.98 8.61
N TYR A 125 5.80 3.40 7.58
CA TYR A 125 5.27 4.11 6.43
C TYR A 125 3.75 4.03 6.43
N LEU A 126 3.07 5.17 6.49
CA LEU A 126 1.63 5.28 6.35
C LEU A 126 1.30 6.18 5.16
N VAL A 127 0.44 5.72 4.26
CA VAL A 127 -0.02 6.54 3.13
C VAL A 127 -0.90 7.66 3.66
N LEU A 128 -0.61 8.91 3.26
CA LEU A 128 -1.42 10.08 3.63
C LEU A 128 -2.87 9.93 3.17
N ASP A 129 -3.79 10.38 3.99
CA ASP A 129 -5.17 10.66 3.60
C ASP A 129 -5.28 12.02 2.91
N LYS A 130 -6.41 12.29 2.23
CA LYS A 130 -6.62 13.54 1.50
C LYS A 130 -6.59 14.80 2.37
N GLU A 131 -7.03 14.67 3.61
CA GLU A 131 -7.20 15.79 4.54
C GLU A 131 -6.05 15.91 5.54
N ASN A 132 -5.02 15.06 5.42
CA ASN A 132 -3.89 14.98 6.33
C ASN A 132 -4.28 14.73 7.79
N LYS A 133 -5.46 14.14 8.03
CA LYS A 133 -5.98 13.87 9.39
C LYS A 133 -5.02 13.05 10.22
N ILE A 134 -4.39 12.03 9.60
CA ILE A 134 -3.45 11.13 10.27
C ILE A 134 -2.20 11.90 10.69
N LEU A 135 -1.62 12.68 9.78
CA LEU A 135 -0.42 13.49 10.06
C LEU A 135 -0.70 14.50 11.17
N ASN A 136 -1.84 15.20 11.09
CA ASN A 136 -2.25 16.15 12.10
C ASN A 136 -2.49 15.49 13.46
N ALA A 137 -3.07 14.27 13.49
CA ALA A 137 -3.26 13.53 14.73
C ALA A 137 -1.91 13.14 15.35
N ILE A 138 -0.94 12.72 14.55
CA ILE A 138 0.41 12.39 15.05
C ILE A 138 1.08 13.64 15.60
N ASN A 139 1.11 14.75 14.83
CA ASN A 139 1.73 16.00 15.26
C ASN A 139 1.13 16.55 16.57
N ASN A 140 -0.18 16.42 16.75
CA ASN A 140 -0.87 16.97 17.91
C ASN A 140 -0.82 16.08 19.15
N LYS A 141 -0.71 14.76 18.97
CA LYS A 141 -0.83 13.79 20.06
C LYS A 141 0.46 13.07 20.43
N ALA A 142 1.46 13.02 19.53
CA ALA A 142 2.77 12.47 19.85
C ALA A 142 3.58 13.48 20.67
N LYS A 143 3.64 13.26 21.99
CA LYS A 143 4.29 14.19 22.93
C LYS A 143 5.81 13.97 23.03
N ASN A 144 6.31 12.83 22.60
CA ASN A 144 7.71 12.41 22.77
C ASN A 144 8.56 12.67 21.52
N LEU A 145 8.13 13.58 20.65
CA LEU A 145 8.86 13.88 19.43
C LEU A 145 10.21 14.55 19.77
N ILE A 146 11.27 14.02 19.18
CA ILE A 146 12.63 14.51 19.28
C ILE A 146 13.16 14.94 17.91
N SER A 147 14.26 15.68 17.91
CA SER A 147 14.92 16.10 16.67
C SER A 147 15.58 14.93 15.93
N LYS A 148 15.85 15.12 14.63
CA LYS A 148 16.57 14.14 13.81
C LYS A 148 17.91 13.77 14.42
N ALA A 149 18.66 14.77 14.90
CA ALA A 149 19.97 14.57 15.52
C ALA A 149 19.88 13.75 16.81
N GLU A 150 18.92 14.06 17.68
CA GLU A 150 18.70 13.29 18.90
C GLU A 150 18.25 11.85 18.62
N TYR A 151 17.39 11.66 17.61
CA TYR A 151 16.99 10.31 17.22
C TYR A 151 18.19 9.51 16.72
N HIS A 152 19.02 10.10 15.85
CA HIS A 152 20.23 9.44 15.33
C HIS A 152 21.23 9.10 16.44
N SER A 153 21.37 9.96 17.45
CA SER A 153 22.24 9.66 18.59
C SER A 153 21.75 8.47 19.44
N LYS A 154 20.43 8.30 19.56
CA LYS A 154 19.81 7.16 20.26
C LYS A 154 19.83 5.87 19.46
N PHE A 155 19.74 5.98 18.12
CA PHE A 155 19.67 4.86 17.20
C PHE A 155 20.67 5.02 16.05
N PRO A 156 21.99 4.91 16.31
CA PRO A 156 23.03 5.20 15.32
C PRO A 156 23.02 4.23 14.12
N ASN A 157 22.43 3.05 14.28
CA ASN A 157 22.33 2.04 13.23
C ASN A 157 21.11 2.22 12.32
N VAL A 158 20.28 3.24 12.57
CA VAL A 158 19.08 3.52 11.74
C VAL A 158 19.46 4.57 10.71
N SER A 159 19.29 4.21 9.43
CA SER A 159 19.42 5.17 8.32
C SER A 159 18.23 6.11 8.30
N LEU A 160 18.47 7.41 8.41
CA LEU A 160 17.48 8.49 8.39
C LEU A 160 17.54 9.27 7.09
#